data_5fed2ccf0af30529136d05c9496a0e5f
#
_entry.id   5fed2ccf0af30529136d05c9496a0e5f
#
_cell.length_a   1.000
_cell.length_b   1.000
_cell.length_c   1.000
_cell.angle_alpha   90.00
_cell.angle_beta   90.00
_cell.angle_gamma   90.00
#
_symmetry.space_group_name_H-M   'P 1'
#
loop_
_entity.id
_entity.type
_entity.pdbx_description
1 polymer ?
#
loop_
_entity_poly.entity_id
_entity_poly.type
_entity_poly.pdbx_seq_one_letter_code
_entity_poly.pdbx_strand_id
1 'polypeptide(L)'
;MRLLKAALIALVLLSILLNMVIGTVKVPLRYILMPSGIYKIIIIDIRLPEALTGVLVGFILGMTGATFQSIFRNPLVDPFTIGNAGAAVLGALLAYLLILMHLINSYLSLVAMPLLAF
;
A
#
# COMPACT_ATOMS: atom_id res chain seq x y z
N MET A 1 18.59 18.67 10.89
CA MET A 1 17.51 18.45 9.90
C MET A 1 17.95 17.69 8.65
N ARG A 2 19.11 18.02 8.01
CA ARG A 2 19.57 17.31 6.77
C ARG A 2 19.90 15.83 7.04
N LEU A 3 20.58 15.52 8.12
CA LEU A 3 20.92 14.14 8.50
C LEU A 3 19.68 13.27 8.76
N LEU A 4 18.65 13.82 9.45
CA LEU A 4 17.41 13.08 9.70
C LEU A 4 16.68 12.75 8.39
N LYS A 5 16.59 13.71 7.46
CA LYS A 5 15.97 13.48 6.15
C LYS A 5 16.74 12.41 5.35
N ALA A 6 18.08 12.49 5.35
CA ALA A 6 18.92 11.49 4.69
C ALA A 6 18.74 10.09 5.31
N ALA A 7 18.67 10.00 6.64
CA ALA A 7 18.43 8.75 7.35
C ALA A 7 17.06 8.14 7.02
N LEU A 8 15.99 8.95 6.93
CA LEU A 8 14.67 8.49 6.56
C LEU A 8 14.63 7.97 5.11
N ILE A 9 15.25 8.69 4.18
CA ILE A 9 15.35 8.24 2.78
C ILE A 9 16.14 6.92 2.70
N ALA A 10 17.26 6.82 3.40
CA ALA A 10 18.06 5.60 3.44
C ALA A 10 17.27 4.42 4.01
N LEU A 11 16.44 4.65 5.03
CA LEU A 11 15.59 3.63 5.64
C LEU A 11 14.51 3.14 4.66
N VAL A 12 13.90 4.04 3.90
CA VAL A 12 12.93 3.67 2.84
C VAL A 12 13.61 2.84 1.76
N LEU A 13 14.77 3.27 1.27
CA LEU A 13 15.52 2.51 0.25
C LEU A 13 15.93 1.13 0.77
N LEU A 14 16.39 1.05 2.01
CA LEU A 14 16.74 -0.20 2.66
C LEU A 14 15.53 -1.13 2.80
N SER A 15 14.36 -0.61 3.17
CA SER A 15 13.14 -1.41 3.28
C SER A 15 12.69 -1.97 1.93
N ILE A 16 12.82 -1.20 0.84
CA ILE A 16 12.55 -1.68 -0.52
C ILE A 16 13.51 -2.82 -0.89
N LEU A 17 14.81 -2.64 -0.64
CA LEU A 17 15.80 -3.68 -0.90
C LEU A 17 15.55 -4.95 -0.09
N LEU A 18 15.20 -4.81 1.18
CA LEU A 18 14.85 -5.95 2.04
C LEU A 18 13.61 -6.67 1.53
N ASN A 19 12.59 -5.96 1.07
CA ASN A 19 11.39 -6.56 0.46
C ASN A 19 11.75 -7.36 -0.81
N MET A 20 12.73 -6.91 -1.60
CA MET A 20 13.19 -7.66 -2.78
C MET A 20 13.87 -9.00 -2.42
N VAL A 21 14.54 -9.07 -1.27
CA VAL A 21 15.30 -10.28 -0.84
C VAL A 21 14.45 -11.19 0.02
N ILE A 22 13.74 -10.60 1.00
CA ILE A 22 13.00 -11.33 2.04
C ILE A 22 11.54 -11.46 1.62
N GLY A 23 11.03 -12.68 1.60
CA GLY A 23 9.63 -12.98 1.29
C GLY A 23 9.39 -14.48 1.36
N THR A 24 8.16 -14.90 1.03
CA THR A 24 7.75 -16.32 1.03
C THR A 24 8.68 -17.20 0.18
N VAL A 25 9.17 -16.66 -0.94
CA VAL A 25 10.18 -17.29 -1.79
C VAL A 25 11.49 -16.54 -1.61
N LYS A 26 12.53 -17.22 -1.14
CA LYS A 26 13.87 -16.63 -1.01
C LYS A 26 14.47 -16.43 -2.40
N VAL A 27 14.72 -15.18 -2.77
CA VAL A 27 15.36 -14.83 -4.03
C VAL A 27 16.85 -14.60 -3.79
N PRO A 28 17.74 -15.38 -4.42
CA PRO A 28 19.18 -15.14 -4.31
C PRO A 28 19.56 -13.77 -4.89
N LEU A 29 20.47 -13.07 -4.23
CA LEU A 29 20.92 -11.71 -4.58
C LEU A 29 21.32 -11.54 -6.05
N ARG A 30 21.88 -12.59 -6.67
CA ARG A 30 22.26 -12.58 -8.09
C ARG A 30 21.10 -12.30 -9.03
N TYR A 31 19.87 -12.74 -8.68
CA TYR A 31 18.69 -12.56 -9.52
C TYR A 31 18.02 -11.18 -9.33
N ILE A 32 18.40 -10.43 -8.30
CA ILE A 32 17.98 -9.05 -8.13
C ILE A 32 18.68 -8.16 -9.16
N LEU A 33 19.98 -8.43 -9.41
CA LEU A 33 20.77 -7.68 -10.40
C LEU A 33 20.49 -8.13 -11.83
N MET A 34 20.23 -9.42 -12.05
CA MET A 34 19.93 -10.01 -13.36
C MET A 34 18.70 -10.92 -13.25
N PRO A 35 17.49 -10.37 -13.27
CA PRO A 35 16.27 -11.15 -13.14
C PRO A 35 16.09 -12.10 -14.33
N SER A 36 15.99 -13.41 -14.06
CA SER A 36 15.79 -14.44 -15.09
C SER A 36 14.84 -15.53 -14.62
N GLY A 37 14.19 -16.19 -15.57
CA GLY A 37 13.25 -17.29 -15.29
C GLY A 37 12.12 -16.87 -14.36
N ILE A 38 11.76 -17.75 -13.42
CA ILE A 38 10.67 -17.51 -12.47
C ILE A 38 10.96 -16.35 -11.51
N TYR A 39 12.23 -16.08 -11.21
CA TYR A 39 12.62 -14.97 -10.34
C TYR A 39 12.33 -13.60 -10.96
N LYS A 40 12.31 -13.48 -12.30
CA LYS A 40 11.91 -12.26 -12.99
C LYS A 40 10.45 -11.91 -12.69
N ILE A 41 9.55 -12.90 -12.76
CA ILE A 41 8.12 -12.73 -12.45
C ILE A 41 7.95 -12.32 -10.99
N ILE A 42 8.64 -13.02 -10.06
CA ILE A 42 8.54 -12.72 -8.63
C ILE A 42 9.02 -11.30 -8.32
N ILE A 43 10.12 -10.85 -8.92
CA ILE A 43 10.69 -9.54 -8.63
C ILE A 43 9.89 -8.42 -9.30
N ILE A 44 9.59 -8.55 -10.60
CA ILE A 44 9.02 -7.45 -11.40
C ILE A 44 7.51 -7.39 -11.25
N ASP A 45 6.81 -8.54 -11.29
CA ASP A 45 5.34 -8.55 -11.34
C ASP A 45 4.70 -8.66 -9.95
N ILE A 46 5.45 -9.08 -8.93
CA ILE A 46 4.92 -9.22 -7.57
C ILE A 46 5.59 -8.24 -6.62
N ARG A 47 6.89 -8.35 -6.37
CA ARG A 47 7.57 -7.61 -5.30
C ARG A 47 7.76 -6.12 -5.59
N LEU A 48 8.06 -5.78 -6.83
CA LEU A 48 8.24 -4.38 -7.21
C LEU A 48 6.93 -3.58 -7.05
N PRO A 49 5.78 -4.04 -7.60
CA PRO A 49 4.50 -3.37 -7.35
C PRO A 49 4.12 -3.33 -5.88
N GLU A 50 4.36 -4.42 -5.12
CA GLU A 50 4.10 -4.46 -3.67
C GLU A 50 4.91 -3.42 -2.91
N ALA A 51 6.22 -3.32 -3.18
CA ALA A 51 7.10 -2.34 -2.55
C ALA A 51 6.69 -0.90 -2.90
N LEU A 52 6.38 -0.63 -4.18
CA LEU A 52 5.94 0.70 -4.63
C LEU A 52 4.60 1.07 -3.99
N THR A 53 3.66 0.14 -3.93
CA THR A 53 2.37 0.35 -3.26
C THR A 53 2.57 0.66 -1.77
N GLY A 54 3.44 -0.08 -1.08
CA GLY A 54 3.76 0.18 0.31
C GLY A 54 4.34 1.58 0.55
N VAL A 55 5.25 2.03 -0.32
CA VAL A 55 5.80 3.39 -0.25
C VAL A 55 4.74 4.46 -0.50
N LEU A 56 3.90 4.28 -1.52
CA LEU A 56 2.83 5.22 -1.86
C LEU A 56 1.80 5.32 -0.73
N VAL A 57 1.34 4.19 -0.21
CA VAL A 57 0.38 4.15 0.90
C VAL A 57 0.98 4.81 2.14
N GLY A 58 2.23 4.47 2.50
CA GLY A 58 2.90 5.09 3.64
C GLY A 58 3.07 6.60 3.49
N PHE A 59 3.40 7.07 2.28
CA PHE A 59 3.51 8.49 1.97
C PHE A 59 2.16 9.20 2.11
N ILE A 60 1.09 8.65 1.53
CA ILE A 60 -0.27 9.21 1.62
C ILE A 60 -0.73 9.28 3.06
N LEU A 61 -0.58 8.19 3.83
CA LEU A 61 -0.97 8.15 5.24
C LEU A 61 -0.19 9.15 6.07
N GLY A 62 1.12 9.27 5.83
CA GLY A 62 1.96 10.25 6.51
C GLY A 62 1.55 11.69 6.22
N MET A 63 1.28 12.03 4.97
CA MET A 63 0.78 13.36 4.59
C MET A 63 -0.59 13.65 5.19
N THR A 64 -1.52 12.70 5.08
CA THR A 64 -2.88 12.84 5.60
C THR A 64 -2.87 13.00 7.11
N GLY A 65 -2.06 12.17 7.82
CA GLY A 65 -1.90 12.28 9.27
C GLY A 65 -1.36 13.65 9.68
N ALA A 66 -0.30 14.13 9.04
CA ALA A 66 0.27 15.45 9.33
C ALA A 66 -0.75 16.59 9.06
N THR A 67 -1.54 16.47 7.99
CA THR A 67 -2.59 17.44 7.66
C THR A 67 -3.67 17.45 8.74
N PHE A 68 -4.17 16.31 9.17
CA PHE A 68 -5.19 16.22 10.20
C PHE A 68 -4.70 16.76 11.55
N GLN A 69 -3.48 16.37 11.96
CA GLN A 69 -2.86 16.92 13.18
C GLN A 69 -2.78 18.45 13.15
N SER A 70 -2.46 19.01 11.98
CA SER A 70 -2.41 20.47 11.80
C SER A 70 -3.79 21.14 11.88
N ILE A 71 -4.79 20.57 11.21
CA ILE A 71 -6.16 21.11 11.18
C ILE A 71 -6.80 21.04 12.57
N PHE A 72 -6.72 19.89 13.22
CA PHE A 72 -7.34 19.65 14.52
C PHE A 72 -6.49 20.15 15.69
N ARG A 73 -5.24 20.60 15.42
CA ARG A 73 -4.26 21.01 16.45
C ARG A 73 -4.10 19.98 17.57
N ASN A 74 -4.23 18.72 17.23
CA ASN A 74 -4.16 17.61 18.16
C ASN A 74 -3.25 16.50 17.58
N PRO A 75 -2.11 16.18 18.22
CA PRO A 75 -1.18 15.16 17.72
C PRO A 75 -1.70 13.73 17.79
N LEU A 76 -2.81 13.49 18.48
CA LEU A 76 -3.43 12.16 18.61
C LEU A 76 -4.40 11.82 17.46
N VAL A 77 -4.67 12.78 16.59
CA VAL A 77 -5.57 12.57 15.45
C VAL A 77 -4.82 11.92 14.31
N ASP A 78 -5.40 10.86 13.76
CA ASP A 78 -4.93 10.16 12.57
C ASP A 78 -6.09 9.86 11.60
N PRO A 79 -5.82 9.43 10.37
CA PRO A 79 -6.86 9.09 9.39
C PRO A 79 -7.82 8.00 9.86
N PHE A 80 -7.39 7.10 10.74
CA PHE A 80 -8.21 6.00 11.23
C PHE A 80 -9.17 6.45 12.35
N THR A 81 -8.74 7.38 13.21
CA THR A 81 -9.55 7.88 14.34
C THR A 81 -10.74 8.72 13.89
N ILE A 82 -10.71 9.30 12.69
CA ILE A 82 -11.80 10.12 12.13
C ILE A 82 -12.93 9.26 11.51
N GLY A 83 -12.74 7.93 11.47
CA GLY A 83 -13.75 7.01 10.95
C GLY A 83 -13.61 6.66 9.47
N ASN A 84 -12.59 7.17 8.76
CA ASN A 84 -12.35 6.85 7.35
C ASN A 84 -12.21 5.35 7.11
N ALA A 85 -11.53 4.63 8.01
CA ALA A 85 -11.39 3.18 7.91
C ALA A 85 -12.74 2.46 8.03
N GLY A 86 -13.60 2.91 8.95
CA GLY A 86 -14.96 2.37 9.11
C GLY A 86 -15.83 2.61 7.87
N ALA A 87 -15.75 3.82 7.28
CA ALA A 87 -16.45 4.15 6.05
C ALA A 87 -15.96 3.29 4.87
N ALA A 88 -14.65 3.12 4.72
CA ALA A 88 -14.06 2.28 3.68
C ALA A 88 -14.49 0.81 3.80
N VAL A 89 -14.51 0.26 5.02
CA VAL A 89 -15.00 -1.11 5.28
C VAL A 89 -16.47 -1.24 4.94
N LEU A 90 -17.30 -0.27 5.31
CA LEU A 90 -18.72 -0.26 4.96
C LEU A 90 -18.92 -0.24 3.44
N GLY A 91 -18.22 0.63 2.73
CA GLY A 91 -18.27 0.71 1.28
C GLY A 91 -17.83 -0.59 0.60
N ALA A 92 -16.75 -1.20 1.07
CA ALA A 92 -16.29 -2.50 0.57
C ALA A 92 -17.31 -3.62 0.82
N LEU A 93 -17.96 -3.64 1.99
CA LEU A 93 -19.03 -4.60 2.29
C LEU A 93 -20.25 -4.41 1.39
N LEU A 94 -20.66 -3.17 1.14
CA LEU A 94 -21.75 -2.88 0.21
C LEU A 94 -21.39 -3.34 -1.21
N ALA A 95 -20.18 -3.07 -1.69
CA ALA A 95 -19.71 -3.59 -2.97
C ALA A 95 -19.78 -5.11 -3.02
N TYR A 96 -19.31 -5.78 -1.97
CA TYR A 96 -19.34 -7.24 -1.88
C TYR A 96 -20.77 -7.79 -1.92
N LEU A 97 -21.70 -7.18 -1.20
CA LEU A 97 -23.12 -7.56 -1.24
C LEU A 97 -23.73 -7.41 -2.65
N LEU A 98 -23.43 -6.30 -3.33
CA LEU A 98 -23.91 -6.07 -4.71
C LEU A 98 -23.37 -7.12 -5.69
N ILE A 99 -22.13 -7.56 -5.50
CA ILE A 99 -21.52 -8.64 -6.28
C ILE A 99 -22.22 -9.97 -5.96
N LEU A 100 -22.45 -10.26 -4.69
CA LEU A 100 -23.10 -11.50 -4.24
C LEU A 100 -24.54 -11.61 -4.76
N MET A 101 -25.25 -10.48 -4.83
CA MET A 101 -26.60 -10.40 -5.37
C MET A 101 -26.64 -10.42 -6.92
N HIS A 102 -25.49 -10.62 -7.57
CA HIS A 102 -25.33 -10.60 -9.03
C HIS A 102 -25.80 -9.29 -9.69
N LEU A 103 -25.87 -8.19 -8.95
CA LEU A 103 -26.23 -6.87 -9.46
C LEU A 103 -25.06 -6.19 -10.20
N ILE A 104 -23.84 -6.69 -10.00
CA ILE A 104 -22.61 -6.17 -10.62
C ILE A 104 -21.93 -7.31 -11.37
N ASN A 105 -21.55 -7.06 -12.63
CA ASN A 105 -20.83 -8.01 -13.46
C ASN A 105 -19.38 -8.20 -12.96
N SER A 106 -18.78 -9.38 -13.20
CA SER A 106 -17.42 -9.75 -12.73
C SER A 106 -16.33 -8.75 -13.14
N TYR A 107 -16.44 -8.12 -14.31
CA TYR A 107 -15.49 -7.08 -14.72
C TYR A 107 -15.62 -5.79 -13.90
N LEU A 108 -16.84 -5.43 -13.52
CA LEU A 108 -17.11 -4.23 -12.73
C LEU A 108 -16.74 -4.44 -11.25
N SER A 109 -16.71 -5.69 -10.78
CA SER A 109 -16.38 -6.02 -9.39
C SER A 109 -14.96 -5.61 -8.99
N LEU A 110 -13.99 -5.68 -9.92
CA LEU A 110 -12.61 -5.25 -9.68
C LEU A 110 -12.50 -3.76 -9.37
N VAL A 111 -13.41 -2.96 -9.90
CA VAL A 111 -13.41 -1.50 -9.74
C VAL A 111 -14.43 -1.06 -8.68
N ALA A 112 -15.50 -1.81 -8.50
CA ALA A 112 -16.58 -1.46 -7.57
C ALA A 112 -16.12 -1.44 -6.10
N MET A 113 -15.32 -2.42 -5.67
CA MET A 113 -14.80 -2.43 -4.29
C MET A 113 -13.95 -1.20 -3.95
N PRO A 114 -12.90 -0.86 -4.72
CA PRO A 114 -12.12 0.35 -4.45
C PRO A 114 -12.94 1.64 -4.55
N LEU A 115 -13.87 1.73 -5.52
CA LEU A 115 -14.68 2.94 -5.70
C LEU A 115 -15.68 3.17 -4.57
N LEU A 116 -16.32 2.11 -4.07
CA LEU A 116 -17.27 2.24 -2.96
C LEU A 116 -16.58 2.34 -1.60
N ALA A 117 -15.32 1.88 -1.50
CA ALA A 117 -14.51 2.05 -0.30
C ALA A 117 -13.89 3.45 -0.20
N PHE A 118 -13.80 4.20 -1.31
CA PHE A 118 -13.30 5.59 -1.36
C PHE A 118 -14.41 6.56 -1.01
#